data_87d101db2769b03cbaf8585206ab09bf
#
_entry.id   87d101db2769b03cbaf8585206ab09bf
#
_cell.length_a   1.000
_cell.length_b   1.000
_cell.length_c   1.000
_cell.angle_alpha   90.00
_cell.angle_beta   90.00
_cell.angle_gamma   90.00
#
_symmetry.space_group_name_H-M   'P 1'
#
loop_
_entity.id
_entity.type
_entity.pdbx_description
1 polymer ?
#
loop_
_entity_poly.entity_id
_entity_poly.type
_entity_poly.pdbx_seq_one_letter_code
_entity_poly.pdbx_strand_id
1 'polypeptide(L)'
;GGRLTSFTLYPENARLELIGGEGKEAWVNGINYPLNKNCWPKPQIQTGAWRLEVLPAVKQMKDYFLHVLFVDDAGSPEITPDEALLIKENGRLGTSVAGWKILFSLDGTPAVIEEHK
;
A
#
# COMPACT_ATOMS: atom_id res chain seq x y z
N GLY A 1 -18.02 6.48 9.00
CA GLY A 1 -16.55 6.46 8.81
C GLY A 1 -16.17 5.59 7.63
N GLY A 2 -14.99 5.85 7.08
CA GLY A 2 -14.44 5.07 5.97
C GLY A 2 -13.46 4.00 6.45
N ARG A 3 -13.23 3.00 5.60
CA ARG A 3 -12.22 1.97 5.77
C ARG A 3 -11.31 1.94 4.54
N LEU A 4 -10.00 1.83 4.76
CA LEU A 4 -9.02 1.57 3.73
C LEU A 4 -8.44 0.17 3.95
N THR A 5 -8.60 -0.71 2.97
CA THR A 5 -7.97 -2.03 2.95
C THR A 5 -6.87 -2.01 1.90
N SER A 6 -5.66 -2.42 2.26
CA SER A 6 -4.50 -2.45 1.35
C SER A 6 -3.93 -3.86 1.27
N PHE A 7 -3.79 -4.37 0.06
CA PHE A 7 -3.08 -5.62 -0.22
C PHE A 7 -1.75 -5.31 -0.91
N THR A 8 -0.65 -5.82 -0.37
CA THR A 8 0.65 -5.81 -1.03
C THR A 8 0.79 -7.10 -1.83
N LEU A 9 0.61 -7.01 -3.14
CA LEU A 9 0.66 -8.17 -4.03
C LEU A 9 2.09 -8.49 -4.47
N TYR A 10 2.95 -7.49 -4.57
CA TYR A 10 4.33 -7.68 -4.95
C TYR A 10 5.26 -6.73 -4.19
N PRO A 11 6.45 -7.15 -3.78
CA PRO A 11 6.96 -8.53 -3.87
C PRO A 11 6.17 -9.48 -2.97
N GLU A 12 6.00 -10.74 -3.40
CA GLU A 12 5.17 -11.73 -2.69
C GLU A 12 5.69 -12.08 -1.30
N ASN A 13 6.99 -11.85 -1.07
CA ASN A 13 7.66 -12.07 0.21
C ASN A 13 8.02 -10.76 0.91
N ALA A 14 7.30 -9.67 0.63
CA ALA A 14 7.51 -8.40 1.30
C ALA A 14 7.33 -8.54 2.81
N ARG A 15 8.21 -7.87 3.55
CA ARG A 15 8.06 -7.71 4.99
C ARG A 15 7.24 -6.46 5.28
N LEU A 16 6.22 -6.60 6.10
CA LEU A 16 5.36 -5.51 6.53
C LEU A 16 5.70 -5.15 7.98
N GLU A 17 5.99 -3.87 8.23
CA GLU A 17 6.25 -3.35 9.56
C GLU A 17 5.28 -2.23 9.88
N LEU A 18 4.54 -2.38 10.96
CA LEU A 18 3.65 -1.35 11.48
C LEU A 18 4.39 -0.55 12.55
N ILE A 19 4.64 0.73 12.30
CA ILE A 19 5.39 1.62 13.18
C ILE A 19 4.51 2.77 13.62
N GLY A 20 4.47 3.03 14.93
CA GLY A 20 3.69 4.11 15.50
C GLY A 20 3.14 3.80 16.89
N GLY A 21 2.04 4.43 17.23
CA GLY A 21 1.42 4.38 18.55
C GLY A 21 2.01 5.41 19.49
N GLU A 22 1.54 5.39 20.74
CA GLU A 22 1.94 6.36 21.77
C GLU A 22 3.46 6.37 21.97
N GLY A 23 4.07 7.54 21.84
CA GLY A 23 5.51 7.73 21.96
C GLY A 23 6.33 7.28 20.74
N LYS A 24 5.67 6.89 19.66
CA LYS A 24 6.32 6.50 18.39
C LYS A 24 5.64 7.13 17.15
N GLU A 25 4.92 8.22 17.31
CA GLU A 25 4.15 8.86 16.24
C GLU A 25 5.05 9.36 15.11
N ALA A 26 6.29 9.73 15.43
CA ALA A 26 7.29 10.18 14.46
C ALA A 26 8.60 9.38 14.59
N TRP A 27 8.49 8.08 14.83
CA TRP A 27 9.62 7.20 15.07
C TRP A 27 10.40 6.91 13.78
N VAL A 28 11.70 7.24 13.79
CA VAL A 28 12.64 6.96 12.69
C VAL A 28 14.00 6.59 13.29
N ASN A 29 14.58 5.49 12.88
CA ASN A 29 15.94 5.06 13.26
C ASN A 29 16.21 5.10 14.78
N GLY A 30 15.26 4.65 15.59
CA GLY A 30 15.44 4.61 17.05
C GLY A 30 15.10 5.92 17.78
N ILE A 31 14.67 6.95 17.08
CA ILE A 31 14.35 8.27 17.65
C ILE A 31 12.90 8.62 17.32
N ASN A 32 12.14 9.03 18.33
CA ASN A 32 10.83 9.65 18.12
C ASN A 32 11.02 11.18 18.03
N TYR A 33 10.91 11.72 16.82
CA TYR A 33 11.10 13.15 16.59
C TYR A 33 9.88 13.93 17.09
N PRO A 34 10.06 15.06 17.82
CA PRO A 34 8.93 15.85 18.28
C PRO A 34 8.20 16.46 17.08
N LEU A 35 6.88 16.29 17.06
CA LEU A 35 6.03 16.98 16.09
C LEU A 35 6.01 18.47 16.43
N ASN A 36 6.46 19.31 15.50
CA ASN A 36 6.37 20.75 15.66
C ASN A 36 4.93 21.21 15.45
N LYS A 37 4.18 21.35 16.52
CA LYS A 37 2.78 21.79 16.50
C LYS A 37 2.56 23.15 15.82
N ASN A 38 3.61 23.97 15.71
CA ASN A 38 3.53 25.28 15.04
C ASN A 38 3.55 25.17 13.51
N CYS A 39 3.95 24.02 12.95
CA CYS A 39 3.89 23.76 11.51
C CYS A 39 2.49 23.35 11.03
N TRP A 40 1.55 23.12 11.94
CA TRP A 40 0.18 22.71 11.64
C TRP A 40 -0.79 23.83 11.94
N PRO A 41 -1.15 24.67 10.95
CA PRO A 41 -1.95 25.86 11.19
C PRO A 41 -3.41 25.59 11.57
N LYS A 42 -3.84 24.34 11.59
CA LYS A 42 -5.21 23.96 11.93
C LYS A 42 -5.24 22.83 12.96
N PRO A 43 -5.88 23.05 14.13
CA PRO A 43 -6.00 22.03 15.17
C PRO A 43 -6.82 20.79 14.76
N GLN A 44 -7.35 20.76 13.54
CA GLN A 44 -8.20 19.69 12.99
C GLN A 44 -7.43 18.67 12.14
N ILE A 45 -6.15 18.89 11.88
CA ILE A 45 -5.34 17.90 11.14
C ILE A 45 -4.93 16.82 12.13
N GLN A 46 -5.59 15.67 12.04
CA GLN A 46 -5.16 14.48 12.74
C GLN A 46 -3.94 13.91 11.98
N THR A 47 -2.81 13.88 12.65
CA THR A 47 -1.65 13.12 12.15
C THR A 47 -1.95 11.65 12.31
N GLY A 48 -1.57 10.83 11.33
CA GLY A 48 -1.68 9.38 11.46
C GLY A 48 -0.86 8.89 12.65
N ALA A 49 -1.48 8.08 13.52
CA ALA A 49 -0.79 7.49 14.67
C ALA A 49 0.17 6.36 14.28
N TRP A 50 -0.01 5.80 13.08
CA TRP A 50 0.72 4.64 12.56
C TRP A 50 1.12 4.84 11.10
N ARG A 51 2.25 4.26 10.71
CA ARG A 51 2.62 4.06 9.31
C ARG A 51 2.94 2.60 9.05
N LEU A 52 2.62 2.16 7.85
CA LEU A 52 3.01 0.86 7.35
C LEU A 52 4.25 1.01 6.49
N GLU A 53 5.30 0.30 6.82
CA GLU A 53 6.50 0.16 5.98
C GLU A 53 6.46 -1.19 5.27
N VAL A 54 6.65 -1.16 3.95
CA VAL A 54 6.72 -2.34 3.10
C VAL A 54 8.15 -2.47 2.60
N LEU A 55 8.82 -3.55 2.98
CA LEU A 55 10.23 -3.76 2.67
C LEU A 55 10.39 -5.02 1.81
N PRO A 56 11.27 -5.01 0.79
CA PRO A 56 11.62 -6.24 0.09
C PRO A 56 12.37 -7.19 1.05
N ALA A 57 12.12 -8.49 0.93
CA ALA A 57 12.80 -9.49 1.78
C ALA A 57 14.31 -9.56 1.51
N VAL A 58 14.72 -9.21 0.29
CA VAL A 58 16.12 -9.21 -0.15
C VAL A 58 16.45 -7.85 -0.75
N LYS A 59 17.56 -7.26 -0.34
CA LYS A 59 18.04 -6.01 -0.91
C LYS A 59 18.45 -6.20 -2.37
N GLN A 60 17.92 -5.36 -3.26
CA GLN A 60 18.21 -5.37 -4.69
C GLN A 60 18.53 -3.94 -5.15
N MET A 61 19.12 -3.80 -6.34
CA MET A 61 19.35 -2.48 -6.93
C MET A 61 18.06 -1.83 -7.44
N LYS A 62 17.04 -2.64 -7.71
CA LYS A 62 15.74 -2.21 -8.22
C LYS A 62 14.64 -3.12 -7.68
N ASP A 63 13.68 -2.52 -7.03
CA ASP A 63 12.50 -3.20 -6.52
C ASP A 63 11.24 -2.60 -7.17
N TYR A 64 10.23 -3.44 -7.30
CA TYR A 64 8.90 -3.04 -7.71
C TYR A 64 7.93 -3.38 -6.60
N PHE A 65 6.95 -2.51 -6.41
CA PHE A 65 5.87 -2.73 -5.45
C PHE A 65 4.54 -2.59 -6.18
N LEU A 66 3.64 -3.52 -5.89
CA LEU A 66 2.26 -3.48 -6.36
C LEU A 66 1.33 -3.56 -5.16
N HIS A 67 0.57 -2.51 -4.98
CA HIS A 67 -0.47 -2.43 -3.95
C HIS A 67 -1.83 -2.25 -4.59
N VAL A 68 -2.84 -2.89 -4.03
CA VAL A 68 -4.25 -2.63 -4.35
C VAL A 68 -4.90 -2.05 -3.10
N LEU A 69 -5.54 -0.90 -3.26
CA LEU A 69 -6.21 -0.20 -2.18
C LEU A 69 -7.72 -0.18 -2.44
N PHE A 70 -8.48 -0.66 -1.50
CA PHE A 70 -9.93 -0.56 -1.49
C PHE A 70 -10.37 0.49 -0.49
N VAL A 71 -11.21 1.39 -0.93
CA VAL A 71 -11.82 2.43 -0.09
C VAL A 71 -13.30 2.15 0.01
N ASP A 72 -13.80 2.02 1.23
CA ASP A 72 -15.17 1.62 1.47
C ASP A 72 -15.71 2.26 2.76
N ASP A 73 -17.01 2.13 3.00
CA ASP A 73 -17.61 2.48 4.28
C ASP A 73 -17.22 1.48 5.37
N ALA A 74 -17.04 1.97 6.59
CA ALA A 74 -16.63 1.13 7.72
C ALA A 74 -17.61 -0.02 8.03
N GLY A 75 -18.88 0.13 7.61
CA GLY A 75 -19.92 -0.90 7.78
C GLY A 75 -20.05 -1.88 6.61
N SER A 76 -19.29 -1.68 5.53
CA SER A 76 -19.30 -2.60 4.39
C SER A 76 -18.71 -3.97 4.76
N PRO A 77 -19.02 -5.04 4.01
CA PRO A 77 -18.36 -6.33 4.17
C PRO A 77 -16.84 -6.21 4.12
N GLU A 78 -16.17 -7.11 4.78
CA GLU A 78 -14.70 -7.12 4.76
C GLU A 78 -14.20 -7.58 3.37
N ILE A 79 -13.24 -6.83 2.82
CA ILE A 79 -12.56 -7.19 1.58
C ILE A 79 -11.58 -8.31 1.85
N THR A 80 -11.67 -9.39 1.10
CA THR A 80 -10.83 -10.57 1.27
C THR A 80 -9.68 -10.61 0.25
N PRO A 81 -8.55 -11.30 0.56
CA PRO A 81 -7.37 -11.31 -0.32
C PRO A 81 -7.61 -11.86 -1.73
N ASP A 82 -8.63 -12.67 -1.93
CA ASP A 82 -9.00 -13.21 -3.24
C ASP A 82 -9.67 -12.20 -4.18
N GLU A 83 -10.04 -11.02 -3.66
CA GLU A 83 -10.58 -9.93 -4.48
C GLU A 83 -9.52 -9.14 -5.25
N ALA A 84 -8.24 -9.36 -4.93
CA ALA A 84 -7.11 -8.77 -5.65
C ALA A 84 -6.00 -9.81 -5.86
N LEU A 85 -5.88 -10.34 -7.07
CA LEU A 85 -4.94 -11.40 -7.38
C LEU A 85 -3.74 -10.88 -8.16
N LEU A 86 -2.55 -11.31 -7.77
CA LEU A 86 -1.32 -11.03 -8.53
C LEU A 86 -1.33 -11.74 -9.88
N ILE A 87 -0.96 -11.01 -10.94
CA ILE A 87 -0.75 -11.55 -12.28
C ILE A 87 0.69 -11.28 -12.72
N LYS A 88 1.34 -12.31 -13.24
CA LYS A 88 2.64 -12.21 -13.92
C LYS A 88 2.48 -12.81 -15.30
N GLU A 89 2.55 -11.98 -16.32
CA GLU A 89 2.27 -12.39 -17.69
C GLU A 89 3.15 -11.62 -18.69
N ASN A 90 3.83 -12.33 -19.58
CA ASN A 90 4.62 -11.74 -20.67
C ASN A 90 5.63 -10.67 -20.19
N GLY A 91 6.30 -10.89 -19.06
CA GLY A 91 7.23 -9.94 -18.45
C GLY A 91 6.57 -8.72 -17.81
N ARG A 92 5.25 -8.73 -17.67
CA ARG A 92 4.47 -7.71 -16.99
C ARG A 92 4.03 -8.18 -15.59
N LEU A 93 3.84 -7.22 -14.73
CA LEU A 93 3.35 -7.41 -13.36
C LEU A 93 2.01 -6.70 -13.23
N GLY A 94 1.02 -7.35 -12.65
CA GLY A 94 -0.29 -6.73 -12.56
C GLY A 94 -1.23 -7.40 -11.57
N THR A 95 -2.49 -7.05 -11.67
CA THR A 95 -3.53 -7.56 -10.80
C THR A 95 -4.83 -7.80 -11.55
N SER A 96 -5.59 -8.79 -11.08
CA SER A 96 -7.02 -8.93 -11.37
C SER A 96 -7.78 -8.40 -10.16
N VAL A 97 -8.61 -7.42 -10.36
CA VAL A 97 -9.39 -6.76 -9.30
C VAL A 97 -10.69 -6.19 -9.86
N ALA A 98 -11.79 -6.40 -9.15
CA ALA A 98 -13.10 -5.82 -9.48
C ALA A 98 -13.54 -6.02 -10.96
N GLY A 99 -13.26 -7.19 -11.54
CA GLY A 99 -13.56 -7.48 -12.93
C GLY A 99 -12.58 -6.89 -13.96
N TRP A 100 -11.50 -6.32 -13.52
CA TRP A 100 -10.44 -5.78 -14.37
C TRP A 100 -9.14 -6.56 -14.25
N LYS A 101 -8.45 -6.72 -15.38
CA LYS A 101 -7.06 -7.17 -15.45
C LYS A 101 -6.20 -5.98 -15.81
N ILE A 102 -5.24 -5.65 -14.97
CA ILE A 102 -4.34 -4.51 -15.15
C ILE A 102 -2.91 -5.02 -15.13
N LEU A 103 -2.16 -4.82 -16.21
CA LEU A 103 -0.78 -5.25 -16.36
C LEU A 103 0.13 -4.05 -16.56
N PHE A 104 1.08 -3.86 -15.66
CA PHE A 104 2.10 -2.84 -15.74
C PHE A 104 3.37 -3.39 -16.43
N SER A 105 3.94 -2.60 -17.29
CA SER A 105 5.23 -2.89 -17.88
C SER A 105 6.35 -2.53 -16.91
N LEU A 106 7.40 -3.34 -16.91
CA LEU A 106 8.61 -3.07 -16.11
C LEU A 106 9.67 -2.32 -16.93
N ASP A 107 9.42 -2.08 -18.22
CA ASP A 107 10.32 -1.41 -19.18
C ASP A 107 9.85 0.00 -19.58
N GLY A 108 8.74 0.48 -19.01
CA GLY A 108 8.19 1.81 -19.28
C GLY A 108 7.19 1.87 -20.45
N THR A 109 6.86 0.73 -21.08
CA THR A 109 5.76 0.71 -22.05
C THR A 109 4.40 0.88 -21.34
N PRO A 110 3.35 1.35 -22.04
CA PRO A 110 2.05 1.58 -21.42
C PRO A 110 1.47 0.34 -20.74
N ALA A 111 0.72 0.55 -19.65
CA ALA A 111 -0.05 -0.50 -19.01
C ALA A 111 -1.14 -1.03 -19.96
N VAL A 112 -1.48 -2.30 -19.79
CA VAL A 112 -2.63 -2.94 -20.47
C VAL A 112 -3.75 -3.06 -19.45
N ILE A 113 -4.95 -2.63 -19.81
CA ILE A 113 -6.16 -2.71 -18.99
C ILE A 113 -7.22 -3.43 -19.81
N GLU A 114 -7.70 -4.54 -19.29
CA GLU A 114 -8.70 -5.38 -19.91
C GLU A 114 -9.86 -5.63 -18.93
N GLU A 115 -11.09 -5.49 -19.40
CA GLU A 115 -12.26 -5.87 -18.62
C GLU A 115 -12.50 -7.37 -18.75
N HIS A 116 -12.62 -8.06 -17.64
CA HIS A 116 -13.09 -9.45 -17.60
C HIS A 116 -14.62 -9.45 -17.56
N LYS A 117 -15.18 -9.87 -18.65
CA LYS A 117 -16.63 -10.10 -18.72
C LYS A 117 -17.00 -11.43 -18.06
#